data_25596a3010e9999dcaefea0bff164232
#
_entry.id   25596a3010e9999dcaefea0bff164232
#
_cell.length_a   1.000
_cell.length_b   1.000
_cell.length_c   1.000
_cell.angle_alpha   90.00
_cell.angle_beta   90.00
_cell.angle_gamma   90.00
#
_symmetry.space_group_name_H-M   'P 1'
#
loop_
_entity.id
_entity.type
_entity.pdbx_description
1 polymer ?
#
loop_
_entity_poly.entity_id
_entity_poly.type
_entity_poly.pdbx_seq_one_letter_code
_entity_poly.pdbx_strand_id
1 'polypeptide(L)'
;MGYTNSPLVAYTKLSPNHSGQRTHSIDRITPHCVVGQLSAESICGCFISTERQASCNYGIGTDGRVSLCVEEKNRSWCTSSRENDQRAITIECASDKSEPYAMNSKVYASLISLCVDICQRNGKKKLLWFGDKNKTLNYTPAADEMVLSVHRWFANKSCPGAWLYSRLGDLAKQVTEKLGGSTTVESTPEVTTDGNDKTIWNFLKGKGLNDFAIAGIMGNIYAESGFKPTNL
;
A
#
# COMPACT_ATOMS: atom_id res chain seq x y z
N MET A 1 9.63 18.81 14.08
CA MET A 1 9.59 17.37 14.45
C MET A 1 10.87 16.73 13.94
N GLY A 2 11.57 15.95 14.78
CA GLY A 2 12.75 15.21 14.33
C GLY A 2 12.31 13.95 13.57
N TYR A 3 12.87 13.73 12.38
CA TYR A 3 12.69 12.47 11.66
C TYR A 3 13.44 11.35 12.40
N THR A 4 12.79 10.20 12.56
CA THR A 4 13.39 8.98 13.14
C THR A 4 13.13 7.81 12.22
N ASN A 5 14.11 6.91 12.08
CA ASN A 5 13.92 5.68 11.31
C ASN A 5 13.15 4.64 12.15
N SER A 6 12.52 3.69 11.47
CA SER A 6 11.77 2.61 12.14
C SER A 6 12.69 1.71 12.99
N PRO A 7 12.29 1.38 14.23
CA PRO A 7 13.00 0.38 15.05
C PRO A 7 12.81 -1.05 14.53
N LEU A 8 11.92 -1.29 13.56
CA LEU A 8 11.71 -2.60 12.93
C LEU A 8 12.81 -2.95 11.93
N VAL A 9 13.75 -2.05 11.66
CA VAL A 9 14.86 -2.27 10.73
C VAL A 9 15.79 -3.36 11.25
N ALA A 10 15.93 -4.45 10.49
CA ALA A 10 16.84 -5.54 10.76
C ALA A 10 18.16 -5.44 9.97
N TYR A 11 18.20 -4.64 8.91
CA TYR A 11 19.36 -4.46 8.06
C TYR A 11 19.44 -3.04 7.52
N THR A 12 20.63 -2.46 7.47
CA THR A 12 20.85 -1.11 6.92
C THR A 12 21.96 -1.13 5.88
N LYS A 13 21.65 -0.61 4.69
CA LYS A 13 22.65 -0.31 3.67
C LYS A 13 22.17 0.92 2.90
N LEU A 14 22.74 2.07 3.22
CA LEU A 14 22.25 3.34 2.71
C LEU A 14 22.65 3.53 1.24
N SER A 15 21.66 3.92 0.45
CA SER A 15 21.78 4.28 -0.95
C SER A 15 22.29 5.73 -1.09
N PRO A 16 23.19 6.01 -2.04
CA PRO A 16 23.53 7.39 -2.40
C PRO A 16 22.46 8.10 -3.22
N ASN A 17 21.46 7.36 -3.73
CA ASN A 17 20.42 7.87 -4.62
C ASN A 17 19.29 8.54 -3.82
N HIS A 18 19.55 9.76 -3.31
CA HIS A 18 18.54 10.55 -2.59
C HIS A 18 18.82 12.04 -2.75
N SER A 19 17.84 12.89 -2.50
CA SER A 19 17.97 14.35 -2.67
C SER A 19 18.28 15.11 -1.38
N GLY A 20 18.81 14.41 -0.37
CA GLY A 20 19.00 15.03 0.96
C GLY A 20 17.68 15.26 1.68
N GLN A 21 17.70 16.19 2.61
CA GLN A 21 16.60 16.41 3.55
C GLN A 21 15.28 16.76 2.85
N ARG A 22 14.19 16.18 3.35
CA ARG A 22 12.82 16.49 2.90
C ARG A 22 12.46 17.93 3.16
N THR A 23 11.72 18.50 2.25
CA THR A 23 11.17 19.87 2.35
C THR A 23 9.71 19.88 2.82
N HIS A 24 9.12 18.70 3.05
CA HIS A 24 7.73 18.54 3.47
C HIS A 24 7.64 17.48 4.59
N SER A 25 6.71 17.65 5.51
CA SER A 25 6.41 16.63 6.53
C SER A 25 5.91 15.32 5.89
N ILE A 26 6.13 14.20 6.58
CA ILE A 26 5.68 12.89 6.11
C ILE A 26 4.17 12.78 6.39
N ASP A 27 3.39 12.68 5.32
CA ASP A 27 1.94 12.51 5.33
C ASP A 27 1.43 11.50 4.26
N ARG A 28 2.37 10.79 3.61
CA ARG A 28 2.08 9.74 2.65
C ARG A 28 2.93 8.49 2.90
N ILE A 29 2.39 7.35 2.50
CA ILE A 29 3.12 6.09 2.35
C ILE A 29 2.87 5.58 0.94
N THR A 30 3.93 5.16 0.25
CA THR A 30 3.84 4.58 -1.09
C THR A 30 4.47 3.20 -1.11
N PRO A 31 3.68 2.12 -0.99
CA PRO A 31 4.18 0.77 -1.12
C PRO A 31 4.35 0.38 -2.59
N HIS A 32 5.41 -0.38 -2.87
CA HIS A 32 5.81 -0.87 -4.19
C HIS A 32 5.96 -2.40 -4.18
N CYS A 33 6.00 -2.99 -5.37
CA CYS A 33 6.48 -4.36 -5.59
C CYS A 33 7.86 -4.31 -6.25
N VAL A 34 8.85 -5.00 -5.66
CA VAL A 34 10.23 -5.01 -6.19
C VAL A 34 10.41 -5.94 -7.39
N VAL A 35 9.36 -6.68 -7.76
CA VAL A 35 9.34 -7.63 -8.89
C VAL A 35 10.39 -8.72 -8.72
N GLY A 36 10.42 -9.35 -7.54
CA GLY A 36 11.31 -10.47 -7.21
C GLY A 36 11.16 -10.92 -5.78
N GLN A 37 11.45 -12.21 -5.55
CA GLN A 37 11.51 -12.81 -4.22
C GLN A 37 12.89 -12.49 -3.57
N LEU A 38 13.12 -11.20 -3.30
CA LEU A 38 14.40 -10.70 -2.80
C LEU A 38 14.46 -10.72 -1.28
N SER A 39 15.68 -10.90 -0.72
CA SER A 39 15.93 -10.64 0.69
C SER A 39 15.98 -9.13 0.98
N ALA A 40 15.88 -8.76 2.25
CA ALA A 40 16.02 -7.36 2.69
C ALA A 40 17.35 -6.75 2.23
N GLU A 41 18.45 -7.51 2.30
CA GLU A 41 19.79 -7.12 1.85
C GLU A 41 19.83 -6.89 0.33
N SER A 42 19.23 -7.82 -0.43
CA SER A 42 19.18 -7.73 -1.90
C SER A 42 18.39 -6.52 -2.37
N ILE A 43 17.28 -6.18 -1.69
CA ILE A 43 16.50 -4.96 -2.01
C ILE A 43 17.36 -3.71 -1.85
N CYS A 44 18.06 -3.53 -0.72
CA CYS A 44 18.99 -2.42 -0.57
C CYS A 44 20.12 -2.47 -1.62
N GLY A 45 20.62 -3.66 -1.95
CA GLY A 45 21.64 -3.87 -2.97
C GLY A 45 21.24 -3.30 -4.34
N CYS A 46 19.95 -3.34 -4.71
CA CYS A 46 19.44 -2.80 -5.97
C CYS A 46 19.65 -1.29 -6.13
N PHE A 47 19.87 -0.57 -5.04
CA PHE A 47 19.89 0.90 -5.02
C PHE A 47 21.26 1.50 -4.67
N ILE A 48 22.33 0.70 -4.64
CA ILE A 48 23.68 1.19 -4.29
C ILE A 48 24.38 1.87 -5.45
N SER A 49 24.20 1.38 -6.68
CA SER A 49 24.80 2.04 -7.84
C SER A 49 24.14 3.40 -8.08
N THR A 50 24.95 4.44 -8.25
CA THR A 50 24.46 5.78 -8.64
C THR A 50 23.84 5.80 -10.04
N GLU A 51 24.23 4.88 -10.91
CA GLU A 51 23.64 4.71 -12.24
C GLU A 51 22.18 4.26 -12.19
N ARG A 52 21.77 3.65 -11.09
CA ARG A 52 20.39 3.19 -10.90
C ARG A 52 19.39 4.34 -10.91
N GLN A 53 19.78 5.52 -10.45
CA GLN A 53 18.94 6.73 -10.37
C GLN A 53 17.56 6.47 -9.72
N ALA A 54 17.53 5.53 -8.77
CA ALA A 54 16.32 5.14 -8.03
C ALA A 54 16.71 4.67 -6.62
N SER A 55 15.77 4.78 -5.69
CA SER A 55 15.89 4.27 -4.32
C SER A 55 14.52 4.21 -3.63
N CYS A 56 14.47 3.56 -2.46
CA CYS A 56 13.33 3.58 -1.55
C CYS A 56 13.80 3.90 -0.13
N ASN A 57 12.88 4.26 0.78
CA ASN A 57 13.23 4.40 2.18
C ASN A 57 13.44 3.03 2.81
N TYR A 58 12.49 2.13 2.65
CA TYR A 58 12.54 0.78 3.23
C TYR A 58 12.39 -0.31 2.18
N GLY A 59 12.98 -1.47 2.46
CA GLY A 59 12.73 -2.72 1.77
C GLY A 59 12.15 -3.76 2.72
N ILE A 60 11.22 -4.59 2.26
CA ILE A 60 10.72 -5.75 3.01
C ILE A 60 11.06 -7.01 2.23
N GLY A 61 11.96 -7.80 2.79
CA GLY A 61 12.41 -9.06 2.20
C GLY A 61 11.36 -10.17 2.25
N THR A 62 11.56 -11.22 1.47
CA THR A 62 10.64 -12.35 1.36
C THR A 62 10.43 -13.10 2.69
N ASP A 63 11.32 -12.95 3.65
CA ASP A 63 11.23 -13.48 5.02
C ASP A 63 10.50 -12.52 5.99
N GLY A 64 10.12 -11.32 5.52
CA GLY A 64 9.46 -10.27 6.28
C GLY A 64 10.41 -9.31 7.01
N ARG A 65 11.76 -9.51 6.92
CA ARG A 65 12.71 -8.56 7.52
C ARG A 65 12.67 -7.21 6.79
N VAL A 66 12.79 -6.15 7.58
CA VAL A 66 12.78 -4.75 7.08
C VAL A 66 14.21 -4.27 6.92
N SER A 67 14.51 -3.65 5.79
CA SER A 67 15.78 -2.95 5.55
C SER A 67 15.59 -1.45 5.37
N LEU A 68 16.62 -0.68 5.76
CA LEU A 68 16.71 0.77 5.56
C LEU A 68 17.66 1.06 4.40
N CYS A 69 17.11 1.64 3.33
CA CYS A 69 17.87 2.00 2.13
C CYS A 69 18.12 3.52 2.04
N VAL A 70 17.15 4.35 2.46
CA VAL A 70 17.29 5.80 2.59
C VAL A 70 16.63 6.23 3.90
N GLU A 71 17.36 6.99 4.72
CA GLU A 71 16.81 7.50 5.99
C GLU A 71 15.52 8.32 5.77
N GLU A 72 14.56 8.23 6.69
CA GLU A 72 13.27 8.95 6.56
C GLU A 72 13.42 10.46 6.43
N LYS A 73 14.44 11.05 7.01
CA LYS A 73 14.74 12.49 6.86
C LYS A 73 15.04 12.89 5.42
N ASN A 74 15.44 11.95 4.58
CA ASN A 74 15.85 12.18 3.20
C ASN A 74 14.75 11.74 2.21
N ARG A 75 14.65 12.48 1.09
CA ARG A 75 13.77 12.14 -0.03
C ARG A 75 14.39 11.03 -0.88
N SER A 76 13.78 9.85 -0.90
CA SER A 76 14.12 8.78 -1.85
C SER A 76 13.71 9.14 -3.29
N TRP A 77 14.15 8.35 -4.28
CA TRP A 77 13.79 8.47 -5.69
C TRP A 77 13.02 7.23 -6.12
N CYS A 78 11.75 7.15 -5.77
CA CYS A 78 10.98 5.90 -5.90
C CYS A 78 9.79 5.97 -6.86
N THR A 79 9.05 7.08 -6.85
CA THR A 79 7.75 7.14 -7.56
C THR A 79 7.79 7.87 -8.89
N SER A 80 8.94 8.38 -9.32
CA SER A 80 9.07 9.31 -10.45
C SER A 80 8.35 10.65 -10.24
N SER A 81 7.89 10.94 -9.02
CA SER A 81 7.30 12.21 -8.63
C SER A 81 8.05 12.82 -7.46
N ARG A 82 8.75 13.93 -7.73
CA ARG A 82 9.44 14.68 -6.67
C ARG A 82 8.50 15.10 -5.56
N GLU A 83 7.32 15.57 -5.90
CA GLU A 83 6.32 16.05 -4.94
C GLU A 83 5.82 14.91 -4.03
N ASN A 84 5.51 13.76 -4.62
CA ASN A 84 5.10 12.61 -3.82
C ASN A 84 6.24 12.13 -2.93
N ASP A 85 7.46 11.97 -3.47
CA ASP A 85 8.61 11.46 -2.72
C ASP A 85 9.08 12.42 -1.59
N GLN A 86 8.78 13.71 -1.67
CA GLN A 86 8.99 14.66 -0.56
C GLN A 86 8.06 14.38 0.64
N ARG A 87 6.88 13.86 0.40
CA ARG A 87 5.83 13.61 1.38
C ARG A 87 5.77 12.15 1.84
N ALA A 88 6.21 11.23 0.97
CA ALA A 88 5.99 9.80 1.14
C ALA A 88 7.18 9.08 1.77
N ILE A 89 6.89 8.15 2.68
CA ILE A 89 7.78 7.02 2.94
C ILE A 89 7.49 5.96 1.89
N THR A 90 8.53 5.58 1.14
CA THR A 90 8.45 4.60 0.06
C THR A 90 8.98 3.25 0.52
N ILE A 91 8.25 2.18 0.19
CA ILE A 91 8.54 0.83 0.70
C ILE A 91 8.53 -0.16 -0.46
N GLU A 92 9.67 -0.76 -0.78
CA GLU A 92 9.78 -1.84 -1.76
C GLU A 92 9.54 -3.18 -1.09
N CYS A 93 8.55 -3.94 -1.57
CA CYS A 93 8.15 -5.22 -1.00
C CYS A 93 8.53 -6.37 -1.94
N ALA A 94 9.12 -7.44 -1.39
CA ALA A 94 9.36 -8.67 -2.12
C ALA A 94 8.03 -9.23 -2.68
N SER A 95 8.05 -9.64 -3.95
CA SER A 95 6.87 -10.07 -4.69
C SER A 95 7.21 -11.09 -5.74
N ASP A 96 6.21 -11.67 -6.38
CA ASP A 96 6.42 -12.48 -7.58
C ASP A 96 7.01 -11.65 -8.72
N LYS A 97 7.58 -12.32 -9.72
CA LYS A 97 8.24 -11.69 -10.89
C LYS A 97 7.27 -11.27 -11.99
N SER A 98 6.03 -11.71 -11.92
CA SER A 98 4.98 -11.45 -12.92
C SER A 98 3.68 -11.00 -12.26
N GLU A 99 2.82 -10.32 -13.00
CA GLU A 99 1.48 -9.99 -12.54
C GLU A 99 0.75 -11.26 -12.01
N PRO A 100 0.06 -11.14 -10.90
CA PRO A 100 -0.32 -9.92 -10.17
C PRO A 100 0.73 -9.37 -9.18
N TYR A 101 1.99 -9.80 -9.24
CA TYR A 101 3.09 -9.49 -8.32
C TYR A 101 2.73 -9.79 -6.86
N ALA A 102 2.23 -11.01 -6.63
CA ALA A 102 1.77 -11.43 -5.32
C ALA A 102 2.87 -11.38 -4.26
N MET A 103 2.50 -11.00 -3.05
CA MET A 103 3.37 -11.00 -1.87
C MET A 103 2.95 -12.14 -0.96
N ASN A 104 3.91 -12.78 -0.31
CA ASN A 104 3.60 -13.78 0.71
C ASN A 104 3.10 -13.12 2.02
N SER A 105 2.54 -13.94 2.91
CA SER A 105 1.94 -13.47 4.17
C SER A 105 2.92 -12.75 5.10
N LYS A 106 4.21 -13.15 5.11
CA LYS A 106 5.23 -12.50 5.94
C LYS A 106 5.52 -11.08 5.46
N VAL A 107 5.66 -10.90 4.15
CA VAL A 107 5.88 -9.58 3.54
C VAL A 107 4.68 -8.66 3.83
N TYR A 108 3.44 -9.15 3.64
CA TYR A 108 2.26 -8.33 3.87
C TYR A 108 2.06 -7.99 5.35
N ALA A 109 2.29 -8.94 6.26
CA ALA A 109 2.24 -8.67 7.70
C ALA A 109 3.28 -7.62 8.13
N SER A 110 4.51 -7.71 7.59
CA SER A 110 5.55 -6.71 7.86
C SER A 110 5.23 -5.34 7.26
N LEU A 111 4.59 -5.29 6.10
CA LEU A 111 4.11 -4.03 5.51
C LEU A 111 3.09 -3.36 6.43
N ILE A 112 2.11 -4.11 6.96
CA ILE A 112 1.13 -3.58 7.93
C ILE A 112 1.87 -3.04 9.16
N SER A 113 2.79 -3.82 9.75
CA SER A 113 3.52 -3.43 10.96
C SER A 113 4.38 -2.18 10.73
N LEU A 114 5.05 -2.09 9.59
CA LEU A 114 5.87 -0.93 9.23
C LEU A 114 5.00 0.31 8.98
N CYS A 115 3.85 0.18 8.34
CA CYS A 115 2.90 1.28 8.16
C CYS A 115 2.37 1.80 9.50
N VAL A 116 2.07 0.91 10.46
CA VAL A 116 1.65 1.30 11.83
C VAL A 116 2.77 2.10 12.50
N ASP A 117 4.00 1.59 12.50
CA ASP A 117 5.15 2.26 13.11
C ASP A 117 5.41 3.65 12.49
N ILE A 118 5.39 3.74 11.16
CA ILE A 118 5.54 5.03 10.46
C ILE A 118 4.44 6.01 10.88
N CYS A 119 3.18 5.56 10.91
CA CYS A 119 2.06 6.40 11.34
C CYS A 119 2.23 6.89 12.78
N GLN A 120 2.55 5.99 13.71
CA GLN A 120 2.75 6.33 15.14
C GLN A 120 3.86 7.37 15.33
N ARG A 121 5.03 7.15 14.72
CA ARG A 121 6.18 8.07 14.83
C ARG A 121 5.91 9.44 14.21
N ASN A 122 5.00 9.53 13.25
CA ASN A 122 4.57 10.77 12.62
C ASN A 122 3.27 11.35 13.23
N GLY A 123 2.81 10.85 14.38
CA GLY A 123 1.62 11.33 15.08
C GLY A 123 0.30 11.06 14.35
N LYS A 124 0.27 10.07 13.46
CA LYS A 124 -0.91 9.74 12.65
C LYS A 124 -1.74 8.67 13.34
N LYS A 125 -3.06 8.84 13.29
CA LYS A 125 -4.06 7.92 13.87
C LYS A 125 -4.87 7.18 12.81
N LYS A 126 -4.76 7.61 11.55
CA LYS A 126 -5.49 7.02 10.42
C LYS A 126 -4.57 6.88 9.22
N LEU A 127 -4.70 5.75 8.51
CA LEU A 127 -4.16 5.56 7.17
C LEU A 127 -5.33 5.50 6.19
N LEU A 128 -5.33 6.38 5.20
CA LEU A 128 -6.43 6.55 4.25
C LEU A 128 -6.06 5.98 2.89
N TRP A 129 -7.05 5.36 2.25
CA TRP A 129 -6.99 4.93 0.85
C TRP A 129 -8.26 5.34 0.12
N PHE A 130 -8.14 6.15 -0.91
CA PHE A 130 -9.29 6.64 -1.69
C PHE A 130 -9.55 5.83 -2.98
N GLY A 131 -8.57 5.01 -3.42
CA GLY A 131 -8.68 4.26 -4.67
C GLY A 131 -8.68 5.13 -5.95
N ASP A 132 -8.69 6.44 -5.81
CA ASP A 132 -8.75 7.42 -6.89
C ASP A 132 -7.55 8.36 -6.85
N LYS A 133 -6.88 8.50 -8.01
CA LYS A 133 -5.69 9.36 -8.17
C LYS A 133 -6.00 10.82 -7.88
N ASN A 134 -7.06 11.36 -8.49
CA ASN A 134 -7.35 12.79 -8.40
C ASN A 134 -7.79 13.17 -6.99
N LYS A 135 -8.67 12.35 -6.39
CA LYS A 135 -9.06 12.52 -4.99
C LYS A 135 -7.84 12.49 -4.07
N THR A 136 -6.95 11.51 -4.23
CA THR A 136 -5.75 11.36 -3.39
C THR A 136 -4.78 12.52 -3.53
N LEU A 137 -4.48 12.95 -4.76
CA LEU A 137 -3.46 13.98 -5.00
C LEU A 137 -3.93 15.39 -4.61
N ASN A 138 -5.23 15.65 -4.68
CA ASN A 138 -5.85 16.91 -4.28
C ASN A 138 -6.25 16.95 -2.79
N TYR A 139 -6.15 15.82 -2.08
CA TYR A 139 -6.48 15.76 -0.66
C TYR A 139 -5.38 16.36 0.20
N THR A 140 -5.77 17.22 1.14
CA THR A 140 -4.90 17.73 2.19
C THR A 140 -5.17 16.95 3.47
N PRO A 141 -4.26 16.05 3.88
CA PRO A 141 -4.47 15.24 5.08
C PRO A 141 -4.55 16.12 6.34
N ALA A 142 -5.44 15.78 7.25
CA ALA A 142 -5.45 16.35 8.58
C ALA A 142 -4.16 15.97 9.35
N ALA A 143 -3.92 16.63 10.47
CA ALA A 143 -2.67 16.42 11.23
C ALA A 143 -2.48 14.96 11.68
N ASP A 144 -3.58 14.25 11.94
CA ASP A 144 -3.60 12.86 12.39
C ASP A 144 -3.83 11.85 11.26
N GLU A 145 -3.78 12.27 9.99
CA GLU A 145 -4.02 11.42 8.82
C GLU A 145 -2.75 11.19 8.00
N MET A 146 -2.59 9.96 7.53
CA MET A 146 -1.61 9.50 6.55
C MET A 146 -2.36 8.97 5.34
N VAL A 147 -1.84 9.18 4.12
CA VAL A 147 -2.52 8.78 2.88
C VAL A 147 -1.66 7.81 2.08
N LEU A 148 -2.28 6.75 1.56
CA LEU A 148 -1.63 5.85 0.61
C LEU A 148 -1.63 6.46 -0.79
N SER A 149 -0.50 6.34 -1.48
CA SER A 149 -0.37 6.60 -2.92
C SER A 149 0.34 5.44 -3.61
N VAL A 150 0.34 5.39 -4.94
CA VAL A 150 0.93 4.30 -5.71
C VAL A 150 1.72 4.79 -6.91
N HIS A 151 2.79 4.08 -7.26
CA HIS A 151 3.71 4.46 -8.34
C HIS A 151 3.01 4.61 -9.70
N ARG A 152 2.04 3.75 -10.03
CA ARG A 152 1.29 3.79 -11.30
C ARG A 152 0.54 5.10 -11.55
N TRP A 153 0.34 5.92 -10.54
CA TRP A 153 -0.27 7.24 -10.70
C TRP A 153 0.70 8.30 -11.22
N PHE A 154 2.00 8.08 -11.11
CA PHE A 154 3.04 9.05 -11.45
C PHE A 154 3.86 8.66 -12.68
N ALA A 155 3.85 7.39 -13.05
CA ALA A 155 4.57 6.86 -14.21
C ALA A 155 3.79 5.71 -14.84
N ASN A 156 4.09 5.41 -16.11
CA ASN A 156 3.52 4.25 -16.80
C ASN A 156 4.16 2.96 -16.28
N LYS A 157 3.68 2.50 -15.14
CA LYS A 157 4.14 1.32 -14.40
C LYS A 157 2.96 0.51 -13.88
N SER A 158 3.10 -0.81 -13.78
CA SER A 158 2.12 -1.69 -13.14
C SER A 158 2.23 -1.69 -11.60
N CYS A 159 3.37 -1.22 -11.04
CA CYS A 159 3.58 -1.15 -9.59
C CYS A 159 2.46 -0.39 -8.86
N PRO A 160 1.94 -0.90 -7.75
CA PRO A 160 2.41 -2.01 -6.92
C PRO A 160 1.91 -3.40 -7.32
N GLY A 161 1.42 -3.62 -8.54
CA GLY A 161 0.79 -4.85 -9.01
C GLY A 161 -0.68 -4.96 -8.63
N ALA A 162 -1.42 -5.81 -9.31
CA ALA A 162 -2.85 -5.99 -9.06
C ALA A 162 -3.10 -6.59 -7.68
N TRP A 163 -2.21 -7.47 -7.20
CA TRP A 163 -2.36 -8.13 -5.91
C TRP A 163 -2.36 -7.14 -4.74
N LEU A 164 -1.38 -6.24 -4.66
CA LEU A 164 -1.33 -5.26 -3.58
C LEU A 164 -2.35 -4.14 -3.81
N TYR A 165 -2.55 -3.70 -5.06
CA TYR A 165 -3.49 -2.63 -5.37
C TYR A 165 -4.91 -2.94 -4.87
N SER A 166 -5.40 -4.18 -5.06
CA SER A 166 -6.72 -4.61 -4.58
C SER A 166 -6.82 -4.71 -3.04
N ARG A 167 -5.68 -4.71 -2.34
CA ARG A 167 -5.60 -4.84 -0.87
C ARG A 167 -5.27 -3.54 -0.14
N LEU A 168 -5.07 -2.43 -0.85
CA LEU A 168 -4.70 -1.16 -0.22
C LEU A 168 -5.80 -0.61 0.70
N GLY A 169 -7.08 -0.86 0.39
CA GLY A 169 -8.18 -0.52 1.29
C GLY A 169 -8.16 -1.34 2.59
N ASP A 170 -7.90 -2.64 2.48
CA ASP A 170 -7.72 -3.52 3.63
C ASP A 170 -6.47 -3.16 4.45
N LEU A 171 -5.34 -2.87 3.79
CA LEU A 171 -4.14 -2.36 4.44
C LEU A 171 -4.43 -1.10 5.27
N ALA A 172 -5.10 -0.12 4.67
CA ALA A 172 -5.45 1.13 5.33
C ALA A 172 -6.36 0.90 6.55
N LYS A 173 -7.34 0.02 6.42
CA LYS A 173 -8.24 -0.38 7.50
C LYS A 173 -7.48 -1.04 8.65
N GLN A 174 -6.70 -2.09 8.37
CA GLN A 174 -5.95 -2.82 9.40
C GLN A 174 -4.95 -1.92 10.15
N VAL A 175 -4.26 -1.03 9.43
CA VAL A 175 -3.34 -0.06 10.05
C VAL A 175 -4.10 0.90 10.95
N THR A 176 -5.22 1.47 10.50
CA THR A 176 -6.04 2.40 11.30
C THR A 176 -6.58 1.74 12.57
N GLU A 177 -7.07 0.50 12.47
CA GLU A 177 -7.53 -0.27 13.63
C GLU A 177 -6.41 -0.48 14.67
N LYS A 178 -5.19 -0.83 14.21
CA LYS A 178 -4.03 -1.01 15.08
C LYS A 178 -3.53 0.30 15.71
N LEU A 179 -3.83 1.44 15.11
CA LEU A 179 -3.55 2.76 15.67
C LEU A 179 -4.58 3.20 16.73
N GLY A 180 -5.61 2.39 17.00
CA GLY A 180 -6.72 2.73 17.89
C GLY A 180 -7.69 3.75 17.26
N GLY A 181 -7.57 4.00 15.97
CA GLY A 181 -8.49 4.84 15.21
C GLY A 181 -9.79 4.10 14.96
N SER A 182 -10.92 4.79 15.11
CA SER A 182 -12.18 4.31 14.55
C SER A 182 -12.08 4.45 13.03
N THR A 183 -12.23 3.35 12.32
CA THR A 183 -12.55 3.39 10.89
C THR A 183 -14.01 3.85 10.78
N THR A 184 -14.28 5.14 10.95
CA THR A 184 -15.38 5.71 10.21
C THR A 184 -14.93 5.67 8.75
N VAL A 185 -15.08 4.51 8.13
CA VAL A 185 -15.26 4.47 6.70
C VAL A 185 -16.41 5.45 6.47
N GLU A 186 -16.16 6.60 5.81
CA GLU A 186 -17.21 7.10 4.95
C GLU A 186 -17.56 5.89 4.11
N SER A 187 -18.63 5.23 4.47
CA SER A 187 -19.20 4.14 3.72
C SER A 187 -19.20 4.66 2.28
N THR A 188 -18.46 4.02 1.39
CA THR A 188 -18.95 3.91 0.01
C THR A 188 -20.47 3.86 0.18
N PRO A 189 -21.23 4.73 -0.49
CA PRO A 189 -22.67 4.80 -0.26
C PRO A 189 -23.12 3.36 -0.14
N GLU A 190 -23.74 3.05 0.99
CA GLU A 190 -24.33 1.74 1.21
C GLU A 190 -25.14 1.49 -0.04
N VAL A 191 -24.61 0.66 -0.92
CA VAL A 191 -25.37 0.22 -2.08
C VAL A 191 -26.47 -0.57 -1.41
N THR A 192 -27.62 0.07 -1.28
CA THR A 192 -28.86 -0.60 -0.90
C THR A 192 -29.11 -1.60 -2.01
N THR A 193 -28.41 -2.73 -1.91
CA THR A 193 -28.73 -3.89 -2.69
C THR A 193 -30.06 -4.35 -2.09
N ASP A 194 -31.07 -4.55 -2.89
CA ASP A 194 -32.41 -5.00 -2.48
C ASP A 194 -32.38 -6.42 -1.84
N GLY A 195 -31.32 -6.76 -1.11
CA GLY A 195 -31.08 -8.07 -0.51
C GLY A 195 -30.66 -9.16 -1.52
N ASN A 196 -30.50 -8.81 -2.80
CA ASN A 196 -30.12 -9.75 -3.86
C ASN A 196 -28.68 -10.28 -3.67
N ASP A 197 -27.78 -9.48 -3.14
CA ASP A 197 -26.41 -9.86 -2.82
C ASP A 197 -26.38 -11.05 -1.84
N LYS A 198 -27.14 -10.98 -0.74
CA LYS A 198 -27.26 -12.09 0.22
C LYS A 198 -27.92 -13.32 -0.40
N THR A 199 -28.92 -13.11 -1.22
CA THR A 199 -29.62 -14.19 -1.91
C THR A 199 -28.69 -14.95 -2.86
N ILE A 200 -27.92 -14.22 -3.66
CA ILE A 200 -26.93 -14.79 -4.59
C ILE A 200 -25.81 -15.48 -3.82
N TRP A 201 -25.29 -14.86 -2.75
CA TRP A 201 -24.27 -15.46 -1.89
C TRP A 201 -24.72 -16.81 -1.32
N ASN A 202 -25.91 -16.85 -0.71
CA ASN A 202 -26.46 -18.07 -0.11
C ASN A 202 -26.74 -19.17 -1.14
N PHE A 203 -27.22 -18.80 -2.32
CA PHE A 203 -27.38 -19.72 -3.42
C PHE A 203 -26.06 -20.37 -3.84
N LEU A 204 -25.02 -19.57 -4.03
CA LEU A 204 -23.69 -20.06 -4.41
C LEU A 204 -23.04 -20.93 -3.32
N LYS A 205 -23.25 -20.58 -2.05
CA LYS A 205 -22.87 -21.41 -0.89
C LYS A 205 -23.59 -22.77 -0.92
N GLY A 206 -24.88 -22.76 -1.16
CA GLY A 206 -25.69 -23.99 -1.30
C GLY A 206 -25.26 -24.90 -2.46
N LYS A 207 -24.52 -24.36 -3.45
CA LYS A 207 -23.89 -25.11 -4.53
C LYS A 207 -22.49 -25.64 -4.19
N GLY A 208 -22.03 -25.45 -2.97
CA GLY A 208 -20.74 -25.98 -2.48
C GLY A 208 -19.51 -25.14 -2.87
N LEU A 209 -19.68 -23.90 -3.38
CA LEU A 209 -18.55 -23.03 -3.67
C LEU A 209 -17.93 -22.50 -2.37
N ASN A 210 -16.61 -22.35 -2.38
CA ASN A 210 -15.90 -21.69 -1.28
C ASN A 210 -16.01 -20.16 -1.37
N ASP A 211 -15.73 -19.47 -0.26
CA ASP A 211 -15.90 -18.01 -0.15
C ASP A 211 -15.10 -17.20 -1.17
N PHE A 212 -13.93 -17.67 -1.56
CA PHE A 212 -13.10 -16.99 -2.57
C PHE A 212 -13.73 -17.06 -3.98
N ALA A 213 -14.25 -18.23 -4.35
CA ALA A 213 -14.95 -18.40 -5.61
C ALA A 213 -16.23 -17.56 -5.65
N ILE A 214 -16.98 -17.55 -4.55
CA ILE A 214 -18.20 -16.75 -4.42
C ILE A 214 -17.87 -15.26 -4.52
N ALA A 215 -16.86 -14.77 -3.82
CA ALA A 215 -16.46 -13.37 -3.87
C ALA A 215 -16.06 -12.94 -5.28
N GLY A 216 -15.36 -13.81 -6.04
CA GLY A 216 -15.02 -13.55 -7.44
C GLY A 216 -16.25 -13.42 -8.34
N ILE A 217 -17.21 -14.33 -8.21
CA ILE A 217 -18.48 -14.30 -8.98
C ILE A 217 -19.30 -13.07 -8.61
N MET A 218 -19.43 -12.78 -7.31
CA MET A 218 -20.15 -11.61 -6.81
C MET A 218 -19.57 -10.29 -7.32
N GLY A 219 -18.23 -10.21 -7.40
CA GLY A 219 -17.54 -9.04 -7.96
C GLY A 219 -17.90 -8.79 -9.42
N ASN A 220 -17.98 -9.83 -10.24
CA ASN A 220 -18.40 -9.72 -11.63
C ASN A 220 -19.87 -9.32 -11.76
N ILE A 221 -20.78 -9.96 -11.03
CA ILE A 221 -22.21 -9.63 -11.03
C ILE A 221 -22.44 -8.17 -10.59
N TYR A 222 -21.68 -7.70 -9.58
CA TYR A 222 -21.75 -6.31 -9.15
C TYR A 222 -21.28 -5.33 -10.24
N ALA A 223 -20.17 -5.64 -10.92
CA ALA A 223 -19.63 -4.80 -11.98
C ALA A 223 -20.57 -4.69 -13.19
N GLU A 224 -21.30 -5.77 -13.50
CA GLU A 224 -22.22 -5.83 -14.66
C GLU A 224 -23.59 -5.24 -14.36
N SER A 225 -24.15 -5.48 -13.17
CA SER A 225 -25.56 -5.14 -12.88
C SER A 225 -25.80 -4.42 -11.56
N GLY A 226 -24.77 -4.27 -10.70
CA GLY A 226 -24.94 -3.76 -9.33
C GLY A 226 -25.89 -4.62 -8.49
N PHE A 227 -26.00 -5.92 -8.77
CA PHE A 227 -26.97 -6.87 -8.22
C PHE A 227 -28.44 -6.56 -8.57
N LYS A 228 -28.71 -5.75 -9.56
CA LYS A 228 -30.08 -5.41 -10.00
C LYS A 228 -30.46 -6.30 -11.20
N PRO A 229 -31.47 -7.18 -11.08
CA PRO A 229 -31.85 -8.09 -12.16
C PRO A 229 -32.37 -7.40 -13.42
N THR A 230 -32.77 -6.13 -13.33
CA THR A 230 -33.33 -5.32 -14.40
C THR A 230 -32.27 -4.51 -15.20
N ASN A 231 -30.98 -4.65 -14.82
CA ASN A 231 -29.88 -3.92 -15.47
C ASN A 231 -29.07 -4.81 -16.43
N LEU A 232 -29.65 -5.91 -16.92
CA LEU A 232 -29.07 -6.79 -17.93
C LEU A 232 -29.56 -6.39 -19.33
#